data_f0bb8bb7a4fe6c04ab517f102fbb301e
#
_entry.id   f0bb8bb7a4fe6c04ab517f102fbb301e
#
_cell.length_a   1.000
_cell.length_b   1.000
_cell.length_c   1.000
_cell.angle_alpha   90.00
_cell.angle_beta   90.00
_cell.angle_gamma   90.00
#
_symmetry.space_group_name_H-M   'P 1'
#
loop_
_entity.id
_entity.type
_entity.pdbx_description
1 polymer ?
#
loop_
_entity_poly.entity_id
_entity_poly.type
_entity_poly.pdbx_seq_one_letter_code
_entity_poly.pdbx_strand_id
1 'polypeptide(L)'
;MANLGELFSKVPEKRDSGMKHPRRVTQWIHYTKLVRSAFQFYGEITDEIQTLAMLIKAEGEVLQNVIVRKIDVDEYEIIAGHKRVLACKYLVEATGAKEFAFVPCDVKSMNDIRAQFQVMSSNYHHSKSDYEKMKEVSDMKYLMENYPEEFPDVAAGGRVVEHLAAQLHMKRSTVSEYLAIDHNLIPEGKEAFKESKLNKSAACAMAALPEEEQEKLLTEGKTTHKEIKEYREKNLEPSEEEIREFYNIAVSRRFRDLSGQQLKEAL
;
A
#
# COMPACT_ATOMS: atom_id res chain seq x y z
N MET A 1 -27.57 -15.76 27.81
CA MET A 1 -26.15 -15.33 27.94
C MET A 1 -25.30 -16.59 27.77
N ALA A 2 -24.58 -16.69 26.68
CA ALA A 2 -23.70 -17.83 26.45
C ALA A 2 -22.53 -17.78 27.46
N ASN A 3 -22.29 -18.90 28.12
CA ASN A 3 -21.28 -19.03 29.16
C ASN A 3 -19.89 -18.99 28.52
N LEU A 4 -19.04 -18.03 28.92
CA LEU A 4 -17.67 -17.88 28.42
C LEU A 4 -16.86 -19.18 28.53
N GLY A 5 -17.16 -20.04 29.50
CA GLY A 5 -16.52 -21.34 29.69
C GLY A 5 -16.78 -22.35 28.57
N GLU A 6 -17.93 -22.26 27.86
CA GLU A 6 -18.23 -23.14 26.72
C GLU A 6 -17.50 -22.73 25.43
N LEU A 7 -17.12 -21.46 25.30
CA LEU A 7 -16.35 -20.96 24.15
C LEU A 7 -14.89 -21.48 24.17
N PHE A 8 -14.33 -21.73 25.35
CA PHE A 8 -12.96 -22.24 25.53
C PHE A 8 -12.85 -23.75 25.66
N SER A 9 -13.98 -24.46 25.84
CA SER A 9 -13.98 -25.92 25.96
C SER A 9 -13.84 -26.67 24.62
N LYS A 10 -13.98 -25.97 23.49
CA LYS A 10 -13.69 -26.50 22.16
C LYS A 10 -12.27 -26.12 21.71
N VAL A 11 -11.26 -26.51 22.50
CA VAL A 11 -9.90 -26.59 21.95
C VAL A 11 -9.91 -27.71 20.92
N PRO A 12 -9.67 -27.45 19.65
CA PRO A 12 -9.59 -28.52 18.68
C PRO A 12 -8.42 -29.41 19.06
N GLU A 13 -8.69 -30.72 19.17
CA GLU A 13 -7.63 -31.72 19.35
C GLU A 13 -6.50 -31.41 18.36
N LYS A 14 -5.26 -31.40 18.88
CA LYS A 14 -4.06 -31.20 18.08
C LYS A 14 -4.13 -32.12 16.85
N ARG A 15 -4.47 -31.56 15.71
CA ARG A 15 -4.13 -32.18 14.43
C ARG A 15 -2.62 -32.13 14.36
N ASP A 16 -1.98 -33.22 14.65
CA ASP A 16 -0.57 -33.46 14.44
C ASP A 16 -0.34 -33.47 12.89
N SER A 17 -0.37 -32.27 12.30
CA SER A 17 0.12 -32.08 10.96
C SER A 17 1.62 -32.21 11.09
N GLY A 18 2.21 -33.27 10.54
CA GLY A 18 3.65 -33.55 10.59
C GLY A 18 4.55 -32.49 9.92
N MET A 19 4.09 -31.26 9.80
CA MET A 19 4.88 -30.08 9.46
C MET A 19 5.69 -29.67 10.68
N LYS A 20 6.94 -30.08 10.72
CA LYS A 20 7.94 -29.50 11.63
C LYS A 20 8.16 -28.03 11.24
N HIS A 21 7.47 -27.13 11.89
CA HIS A 21 7.83 -25.71 11.78
C HIS A 21 9.26 -25.53 12.29
N PRO A 22 10.18 -24.95 11.50
CA PRO A 22 11.52 -24.67 11.98
C PRO A 22 11.43 -23.82 13.26
N ARG A 23 12.15 -24.22 14.33
CA ARG A 23 12.20 -23.43 15.55
C ARG A 23 12.76 -22.06 15.23
N ARG A 24 12.01 -21.01 15.50
CA ARG A 24 12.51 -19.65 15.45
C ARG A 24 13.53 -19.49 16.58
N VAL A 25 14.77 -19.18 16.25
CA VAL A 25 15.82 -18.89 17.21
C VAL A 25 15.96 -17.38 17.28
N THR A 26 15.62 -16.83 18.44
CA THR A 26 15.85 -15.42 18.73
C THR A 26 17.35 -15.17 18.91
N GLN A 27 17.89 -14.20 18.22
CA GLN A 27 19.26 -13.72 18.37
C GLN A 27 19.25 -12.32 19.00
N TRP A 28 20.14 -12.09 19.97
CA TRP A 28 20.30 -10.79 20.58
C TRP A 28 21.38 -10.03 19.79
N ILE A 29 20.97 -9.00 19.05
CA ILE A 29 21.85 -8.23 18.16
C ILE A 29 21.99 -6.83 18.71
N HIS A 30 23.22 -6.34 18.83
CA HIS A 30 23.47 -4.98 19.28
C HIS A 30 22.86 -3.97 18.28
N TYR A 31 22.15 -2.94 18.78
CA TYR A 31 21.39 -2.00 17.95
C TYR A 31 22.24 -1.31 16.86
N THR A 32 23.56 -1.14 17.09
CA THR A 32 24.49 -0.54 16.11
C THR A 32 24.74 -1.40 14.88
N LYS A 33 24.44 -2.72 14.96
CA LYS A 33 24.54 -3.66 13.83
C LYS A 33 23.23 -3.77 13.05
N LEU A 34 22.18 -3.11 13.51
CA LEU A 34 20.86 -3.07 12.90
C LEU A 34 20.76 -1.86 12.00
N VAL A 35 20.80 -2.09 10.68
CA VAL A 35 20.73 -1.03 9.69
C VAL A 35 19.31 -0.88 9.15
N ARG A 36 18.95 0.37 8.89
CA ARG A 36 17.64 0.71 8.33
C ARG A 36 17.55 0.25 6.88
N SER A 37 16.42 -0.32 6.49
CA SER A 37 16.12 -0.56 5.08
C SER A 37 15.99 0.75 4.30
N ALA A 38 16.49 0.78 3.06
CA ALA A 38 16.34 1.93 2.17
C ALA A 38 14.85 2.22 1.82
N PHE A 39 13.98 1.22 1.95
CA PHE A 39 12.53 1.33 1.69
C PHE A 39 11.70 1.72 2.90
N GLN A 40 12.36 2.12 3.99
CA GLN A 40 11.70 2.51 5.22
C GLN A 40 11.69 4.03 5.38
N PHE A 41 10.50 4.61 5.57
CA PHE A 41 10.30 6.06 5.70
C PHE A 41 10.63 6.60 7.11
N TYR A 42 10.66 5.75 8.14
CA TYR A 42 10.94 6.16 9.50
C TYR A 42 12.44 6.26 9.76
N GLY A 43 12.91 7.43 10.17
CA GLY A 43 14.34 7.65 10.43
C GLY A 43 14.66 8.46 11.69
N GLU A 44 13.66 9.18 12.20
CA GLU A 44 13.84 10.11 13.30
C GLU A 44 13.15 9.63 14.59
N ILE A 45 13.69 10.08 15.73
CA ILE A 45 13.10 9.82 17.05
C ILE A 45 11.99 10.85 17.28
N THR A 46 10.75 10.40 17.17
CA THR A 46 9.55 11.20 17.42
C THR A 46 9.01 10.96 18.83
N ASP A 47 8.04 11.75 19.27
CA ASP A 47 7.36 11.56 20.56
C ASP A 47 6.71 10.16 20.67
N GLU A 48 6.25 9.61 19.56
CA GLU A 48 5.71 8.24 19.49
C GLU A 48 6.79 7.19 19.82
N ILE A 49 8.00 7.38 19.31
CA ILE A 49 9.14 6.48 19.59
C ILE A 49 9.61 6.63 21.04
N GLN A 50 9.61 7.85 21.59
CA GLN A 50 9.92 8.08 23.00
C GLN A 50 8.87 7.42 23.91
N THR A 51 7.59 7.54 23.58
CA THR A 51 6.51 6.84 24.29
C THR A 51 6.69 5.33 24.25
N LEU A 52 6.99 4.75 23.10
CA LEU A 52 7.29 3.34 22.95
C LEU A 52 8.53 2.92 23.78
N ALA A 53 9.55 3.76 23.81
CA ALA A 53 10.75 3.53 24.62
C ALA A 53 10.43 3.46 26.13
N MET A 54 9.58 4.37 26.63
CA MET A 54 9.15 4.33 28.02
C MET A 54 8.32 3.09 28.35
N LEU A 55 7.48 2.63 27.41
CA LEU A 55 6.74 1.36 27.57
C LEU A 55 7.70 0.16 27.63
N ILE A 56 8.68 0.07 26.70
CA ILE A 56 9.69 -0.98 26.71
C ILE A 56 10.49 -0.96 28.02
N LYS A 57 10.83 0.22 28.52
CA LYS A 57 11.53 0.36 29.81
C LYS A 57 10.69 -0.09 31.00
N ALA A 58 9.39 0.20 30.98
CA ALA A 58 8.46 -0.21 32.03
C ALA A 58 8.25 -1.73 32.07
N GLU A 59 8.19 -2.38 30.90
CA GLU A 59 8.09 -3.85 30.77
C GLU A 59 9.42 -4.55 31.10
N GLY A 60 10.55 -3.85 31.00
CA GLY A 60 11.89 -4.40 31.22
C GLY A 60 12.45 -5.16 30.02
N GLU A 61 11.66 -5.39 28.97
CA GLU A 61 12.10 -6.08 27.76
C GLU A 61 11.32 -5.66 26.49
N VAL A 62 11.83 -6.04 25.33
CA VAL A 62 11.16 -5.90 24.04
C VAL A 62 10.32 -7.14 23.80
N LEU A 63 9.00 -7.06 24.04
CA LEU A 63 8.06 -8.19 23.96
C LEU A 63 7.94 -8.86 22.58
N GLN A 64 8.21 -8.12 21.51
CA GLN A 64 8.10 -8.62 20.13
C GLN A 64 9.44 -8.54 19.43
N ASN A 65 9.94 -9.65 18.92
CA ASN A 65 11.18 -9.70 18.16
C ASN A 65 11.15 -8.79 16.91
N VAL A 66 12.29 -8.20 16.61
CA VAL A 66 12.53 -7.49 15.36
C VAL A 66 12.85 -8.50 14.27
N ILE A 67 12.25 -8.38 13.09
CA ILE A 67 12.56 -9.25 11.96
C ILE A 67 13.70 -8.59 11.18
N VAL A 68 14.78 -9.34 10.97
CA VAL A 68 15.97 -8.85 10.27
C VAL A 68 16.47 -9.89 9.26
N ARG A 69 17.24 -9.43 8.27
CA ARG A 69 18.06 -10.32 7.43
C ARG A 69 19.52 -9.92 7.52
N LYS A 70 20.41 -10.89 7.42
CA LYS A 70 21.84 -10.64 7.39
C LYS A 70 22.23 -10.14 6.00
N ILE A 71 22.90 -8.99 5.92
CA ILE A 71 23.39 -8.38 4.68
C ILE A 71 24.93 -8.43 4.57
N ASP A 72 25.63 -8.40 5.70
CA ASP A 72 27.08 -8.55 5.76
C ASP A 72 27.49 -9.26 7.07
N VAL A 73 28.79 -9.43 7.30
CA VAL A 73 29.37 -10.17 8.45
C VAL A 73 28.77 -9.70 9.77
N ASP A 74 28.65 -8.40 9.95
CA ASP A 74 28.19 -7.75 11.18
C ASP A 74 27.02 -6.77 10.97
N GLU A 75 26.35 -6.84 9.83
CA GLU A 75 25.24 -5.97 9.49
C GLU A 75 23.96 -6.74 9.19
N TYR A 76 22.86 -6.27 9.78
CA TYR A 76 21.53 -6.85 9.64
C TYR A 76 20.52 -5.76 9.23
N GLU A 77 19.92 -5.92 8.06
CA GLU A 77 18.86 -5.04 7.60
C GLU A 77 17.55 -5.34 8.34
N ILE A 78 16.92 -4.29 8.86
CA ILE A 78 15.65 -4.37 9.56
C ILE A 78 14.52 -4.50 8.53
N ILE A 79 13.77 -5.60 8.60
CA ILE A 79 12.59 -5.84 7.77
C ILE A 79 11.31 -5.36 8.46
N ALA A 80 11.16 -5.66 9.75
CA ALA A 80 10.02 -5.18 10.54
C ALA A 80 10.43 -4.90 11.97
N GLY A 81 9.90 -3.81 12.55
CA GLY A 81 10.18 -3.40 13.92
C GLY A 81 11.15 -2.23 14.05
N HIS A 82 11.32 -1.40 13.03
CA HIS A 82 12.18 -0.20 13.04
C HIS A 82 11.93 0.70 14.25
N LYS A 83 10.67 0.97 14.62
CA LYS A 83 10.33 1.79 15.80
C LYS A 83 10.88 1.20 17.09
N ARG A 84 10.89 -0.14 17.24
CA ARG A 84 11.45 -0.83 18.41
C ARG A 84 12.97 -0.65 18.50
N VAL A 85 13.66 -0.74 17.37
CA VAL A 85 15.10 -0.50 17.31
C VAL A 85 15.42 0.95 17.67
N LEU A 86 14.67 1.93 17.11
CA LEU A 86 14.82 3.35 17.46
C LEU A 86 14.52 3.63 18.93
N ALA A 87 13.50 2.97 19.51
CA ALA A 87 13.19 3.07 20.92
C ALA A 87 14.32 2.52 21.82
N CYS A 88 14.90 1.37 21.49
CA CYS A 88 16.06 0.82 22.18
C CYS A 88 17.28 1.74 22.06
N LYS A 89 17.55 2.25 20.85
CA LYS A 89 18.59 3.25 20.63
C LYS A 89 18.41 4.48 21.52
N TYR A 90 17.20 5.04 21.58
CA TYR A 90 16.87 6.17 22.45
C TYR A 90 17.10 5.86 23.93
N LEU A 91 16.69 4.67 24.41
CA LEU A 91 16.90 4.25 25.79
C LEU A 91 18.39 4.20 26.12
N VAL A 92 19.22 3.67 25.25
CA VAL A 92 20.67 3.59 25.48
C VAL A 92 21.34 4.95 25.42
N GLU A 93 21.10 5.71 24.34
CA GLU A 93 21.83 6.95 24.06
C GLU A 93 21.34 8.14 24.88
N ALA A 94 20.02 8.28 25.07
CA ALA A 94 19.45 9.42 25.77
C ALA A 94 19.21 9.18 27.25
N THR A 95 18.94 7.94 27.70
CA THR A 95 18.64 7.64 29.11
C THR A 95 19.73 6.84 29.82
N GLY A 96 20.74 6.34 29.08
CA GLY A 96 21.82 5.53 29.64
C GLY A 96 21.46 4.09 30.02
N ALA A 97 20.29 3.61 29.61
CA ALA A 97 19.77 2.28 29.92
C ALA A 97 20.44 1.20 29.03
N LYS A 98 21.67 0.82 29.36
CA LYS A 98 22.55 -0.06 28.57
C LYS A 98 22.00 -1.48 28.41
N GLU A 99 21.11 -1.92 29.28
CA GLU A 99 20.42 -3.21 29.20
C GLU A 99 19.63 -3.41 27.90
N PHE A 100 19.20 -2.31 27.24
CA PHE A 100 18.48 -2.34 25.96
C PHE A 100 19.41 -2.24 24.73
N ALA A 101 20.74 -2.33 24.91
CA ALA A 101 21.68 -2.29 23.79
C ALA A 101 21.54 -3.49 22.84
N PHE A 102 21.14 -4.63 23.37
CA PHE A 102 20.87 -5.85 22.58
C PHE A 102 19.37 -6.00 22.34
N VAL A 103 18.99 -6.08 21.08
CA VAL A 103 17.59 -6.16 20.63
C VAL A 103 17.27 -7.61 20.23
N PRO A 104 16.16 -8.19 20.68
CA PRO A 104 15.77 -9.53 20.29
C PRO A 104 15.32 -9.54 18.80
N CYS A 105 15.99 -10.35 17.99
CA CYS A 105 15.80 -10.41 16.56
C CYS A 105 15.52 -11.83 16.06
N ASP A 106 14.60 -11.95 15.11
CA ASP A 106 14.41 -13.14 14.30
C ASP A 106 15.14 -12.96 12.97
N VAL A 107 16.26 -13.66 12.78
CA VAL A 107 17.04 -13.56 11.55
C VAL A 107 16.42 -14.45 10.48
N LYS A 108 16.02 -13.85 9.35
CA LYS A 108 15.47 -14.57 8.21
C LYS A 108 16.44 -14.53 7.03
N SER A 109 16.52 -15.65 6.31
CA SER A 109 17.19 -15.70 5.01
C SER A 109 16.20 -15.31 3.92
N MET A 110 16.48 -14.23 3.20
CA MET A 110 15.71 -13.78 2.05
C MET A 110 16.57 -12.92 1.14
N ASN A 111 16.23 -12.88 -0.16
CA ASN A 111 16.87 -12.00 -1.13
C ASN A 111 16.36 -10.56 -1.03
N ASP A 112 16.94 -9.66 -1.84
CA ASP A 112 16.61 -8.23 -1.83
C ASP A 112 15.15 -7.96 -2.20
N ILE A 113 14.62 -8.67 -3.20
CA ILE A 113 13.25 -8.48 -3.70
C ILE A 113 12.23 -8.82 -2.61
N ARG A 114 12.41 -9.98 -1.96
CA ARG A 114 11.54 -10.40 -0.85
C ARG A 114 11.67 -9.49 0.37
N ALA A 115 12.87 -9.02 0.66
CA ALA A 115 13.11 -8.08 1.75
C ALA A 115 12.38 -6.75 1.50
N GLN A 116 12.55 -6.17 0.31
CA GLN A 116 11.88 -4.94 -0.09
C GLN A 116 10.36 -5.07 0.02
N PHE A 117 9.79 -6.14 -0.52
CA PHE A 117 8.37 -6.41 -0.46
C PHE A 117 7.86 -6.55 0.99
N GLN A 118 8.61 -7.28 1.84
CA GLN A 118 8.23 -7.45 3.24
C GLN A 118 8.33 -6.16 4.06
N VAL A 119 9.31 -5.31 3.80
CA VAL A 119 9.41 -3.98 4.44
C VAL A 119 8.17 -3.16 4.12
N MET A 120 7.76 -3.08 2.86
CA MET A 120 6.57 -2.34 2.44
C MET A 120 5.30 -2.93 3.07
N SER A 121 5.09 -4.24 2.97
CA SER A 121 3.90 -4.88 3.54
C SER A 121 3.81 -4.80 5.07
N SER A 122 4.95 -4.80 5.78
CA SER A 122 4.98 -4.69 7.24
C SER A 122 4.62 -3.28 7.76
N ASN A 123 4.73 -2.28 6.91
CA ASN A 123 4.45 -0.87 7.24
C ASN A 123 2.98 -0.48 7.08
N TYR A 124 2.10 -1.43 6.75
CA TYR A 124 0.68 -1.17 6.48
C TYR A 124 -0.05 -0.45 7.63
N HIS A 125 0.24 -0.79 8.87
CA HIS A 125 -0.46 -0.26 10.04
C HIS A 125 -0.05 1.17 10.45
N HIS A 126 0.89 1.79 9.74
CA HIS A 126 1.32 3.15 10.03
C HIS A 126 0.46 4.18 9.28
N SER A 127 0.24 5.33 9.92
CA SER A 127 -0.42 6.46 9.26
C SER A 127 0.47 6.94 8.11
N LYS A 128 0.03 6.69 6.89
CA LYS A 128 0.70 7.10 5.64
C LYS A 128 -0.16 8.11 4.93
N SER A 129 0.47 9.09 4.29
CA SER A 129 -0.20 9.94 3.32
C SER A 129 -0.75 9.11 2.15
N ASP A 130 -1.72 9.64 1.44
CA ASP A 130 -2.25 8.95 0.27
C ASP A 130 -1.21 8.84 -0.85
N TYR A 131 -0.26 9.79 -0.94
CA TYR A 131 0.88 9.72 -1.85
C TYR A 131 1.81 8.53 -1.51
N GLU A 132 2.15 8.34 -0.22
CA GLU A 132 2.97 7.21 0.22
C GLU A 132 2.29 5.87 -0.05
N LYS A 133 0.97 5.78 0.15
CA LYS A 133 0.20 4.57 -0.19
C LYS A 133 0.20 4.30 -1.70
N MET A 134 0.05 5.33 -2.52
CA MET A 134 0.14 5.22 -3.97
C MET A 134 1.50 4.67 -4.40
N LYS A 135 2.60 5.25 -3.89
CA LYS A 135 3.95 4.79 -4.19
C LYS A 135 4.16 3.34 -3.78
N GLU A 136 3.74 2.97 -2.58
CA GLU A 136 3.85 1.60 -2.09
C GLU A 136 3.09 0.59 -2.96
N VAL A 137 1.87 0.93 -3.37
CA VAL A 137 1.06 0.09 -4.28
C VAL A 137 1.78 -0.09 -5.62
N SER A 138 2.34 0.99 -6.20
CA SER A 138 3.04 0.96 -7.47
C SER A 138 4.36 0.18 -7.38
N ASP A 139 5.15 0.41 -6.33
CA ASP A 139 6.43 -0.28 -6.12
C ASP A 139 6.21 -1.79 -5.89
N MET A 140 5.20 -2.18 -5.10
CA MET A 140 4.85 -3.59 -4.89
C MET A 140 4.34 -4.25 -6.18
N LYS A 141 3.54 -3.54 -6.99
CA LYS A 141 3.12 -4.02 -8.32
C LYS A 141 4.32 -4.26 -9.21
N TYR A 142 5.24 -3.30 -9.26
CA TYR A 142 6.48 -3.42 -10.05
C TYR A 142 7.28 -4.68 -9.68
N LEU A 143 7.46 -4.94 -8.37
CA LEU A 143 8.16 -6.15 -7.91
C LEU A 143 7.46 -7.44 -8.34
N MET A 144 6.14 -7.51 -8.19
CA MET A 144 5.37 -8.70 -8.57
C MET A 144 5.40 -9.00 -10.07
N GLU A 145 5.42 -7.96 -10.91
CA GLU A 145 5.42 -8.09 -12.37
C GLU A 145 6.81 -8.39 -12.93
N ASN A 146 7.87 -7.84 -12.33
CA ASN A 146 9.23 -8.00 -12.85
C ASN A 146 10.01 -9.17 -12.25
N TYR A 147 9.54 -9.72 -11.12
CA TYR A 147 10.17 -10.85 -10.43
C TYR A 147 9.15 -11.95 -10.11
N PRO A 148 8.47 -12.52 -11.12
CA PRO A 148 7.40 -13.51 -10.92
C PRO A 148 7.85 -14.77 -10.20
N GLU A 149 9.14 -15.13 -10.29
CA GLU A 149 9.75 -16.26 -9.57
C GLU A 149 9.66 -16.10 -8.05
N GLU A 150 9.63 -14.86 -7.56
CA GLU A 150 9.49 -14.55 -6.15
C GLU A 150 8.01 -14.52 -5.69
N PHE A 151 7.07 -14.49 -6.63
CA PHE A 151 5.63 -14.40 -6.38
C PHE A 151 4.85 -15.48 -7.12
N PRO A 152 5.06 -16.77 -6.78
CA PRO A 152 4.49 -17.89 -7.52
C PRO A 152 2.96 -17.87 -7.57
N ASP A 153 2.29 -17.35 -6.55
CA ASP A 153 0.83 -17.24 -6.52
C ASP A 153 0.30 -16.26 -7.58
N VAL A 154 1.07 -15.23 -7.90
CA VAL A 154 0.77 -14.27 -8.98
C VAL A 154 1.11 -14.89 -10.33
N ALA A 155 2.28 -15.53 -10.45
CA ALA A 155 2.75 -16.19 -11.66
C ALA A 155 1.80 -17.33 -12.12
N ALA A 156 1.12 -18.00 -11.18
CA ALA A 156 0.15 -19.06 -11.46
C ALA A 156 -1.21 -18.56 -12.03
N GLY A 157 -1.29 -17.29 -12.47
CA GLY A 157 -2.48 -16.69 -13.08
C GLY A 157 -3.35 -15.87 -12.12
N GLY A 158 -2.84 -15.57 -10.93
CA GLY A 158 -3.46 -14.63 -10.00
C GLY A 158 -3.41 -13.20 -10.53
N ARG A 159 -4.47 -12.42 -10.25
CA ARG A 159 -4.49 -10.99 -10.62
C ARG A 159 -3.66 -10.18 -9.62
N VAL A 160 -2.63 -9.48 -10.09
CA VAL A 160 -1.75 -8.63 -9.26
C VAL A 160 -2.53 -7.71 -8.33
N VAL A 161 -3.59 -7.05 -8.83
CA VAL A 161 -4.43 -6.14 -8.04
C VAL A 161 -5.11 -6.87 -6.86
N GLU A 162 -5.51 -8.12 -7.04
CA GLU A 162 -6.13 -8.93 -5.97
C GLU A 162 -5.11 -9.29 -4.88
N HIS A 163 -3.90 -9.67 -5.27
CA HIS A 163 -2.82 -9.94 -4.33
C HIS A 163 -2.40 -8.68 -3.56
N LEU A 164 -2.25 -7.54 -4.24
CA LEU A 164 -1.96 -6.26 -3.60
C LEU A 164 -3.05 -5.86 -2.61
N ALA A 165 -4.33 -6.00 -3.00
CA ALA A 165 -5.47 -5.71 -2.14
C ALA A 165 -5.47 -6.56 -0.86
N ALA A 166 -5.15 -7.85 -0.98
CA ALA A 166 -5.04 -8.76 0.14
C ALA A 166 -3.84 -8.42 1.04
N GLN A 167 -2.66 -8.17 0.46
CA GLN A 167 -1.43 -7.84 1.20
C GLN A 167 -1.50 -6.52 1.94
N LEU A 168 -2.12 -5.50 1.31
CA LEU A 168 -2.27 -4.16 1.88
C LEU A 168 -3.60 -3.97 2.62
N HIS A 169 -4.39 -5.03 2.79
CA HIS A 169 -5.72 -4.98 3.41
C HIS A 169 -6.60 -3.84 2.86
N MET A 170 -6.48 -3.57 1.56
CA MET A 170 -7.23 -2.53 0.84
C MET A 170 -8.34 -3.16 0.00
N LYS A 171 -9.34 -2.34 -0.37
CA LYS A 171 -10.30 -2.73 -1.41
C LYS A 171 -9.62 -2.73 -2.78
N ARG A 172 -10.00 -3.66 -3.68
CA ARG A 172 -9.48 -3.72 -5.07
C ARG A 172 -9.66 -2.39 -5.81
N SER A 173 -10.81 -1.73 -5.62
CA SER A 173 -11.07 -0.40 -6.20
C SER A 173 -10.04 0.63 -5.73
N THR A 174 -9.70 0.63 -4.44
CA THR A 174 -8.70 1.54 -3.86
C THR A 174 -7.30 1.32 -4.45
N VAL A 175 -6.90 0.06 -4.63
CA VAL A 175 -5.63 -0.29 -5.30
C VAL A 175 -5.64 0.20 -6.75
N SER A 176 -6.73 -0.04 -7.49
CA SER A 176 -6.88 0.41 -8.88
C SER A 176 -6.85 1.93 -9.00
N GLU A 177 -7.46 2.66 -8.05
CA GLU A 177 -7.41 4.13 -7.99
C GLU A 177 -5.98 4.64 -7.80
N TYR A 178 -5.21 4.07 -6.86
CA TYR A 178 -3.80 4.47 -6.67
C TYR A 178 -2.95 4.18 -7.89
N LEU A 179 -3.14 3.02 -8.54
CA LEU A 179 -2.43 2.69 -9.77
C LEU A 179 -2.79 3.65 -10.92
N ALA A 180 -4.06 4.04 -11.03
CA ALA A 180 -4.50 5.02 -12.03
C ALA A 180 -3.89 6.41 -11.77
N ILE A 181 -3.84 6.85 -10.50
CA ILE A 181 -3.17 8.10 -10.13
C ILE A 181 -1.69 8.05 -10.50
N ASP A 182 -0.98 6.98 -10.12
CA ASP A 182 0.45 6.87 -10.42
C ASP A 182 0.75 6.79 -11.91
N HIS A 183 -0.12 6.15 -12.70
CA HIS A 183 0.10 5.99 -14.14
C HIS A 183 -0.28 7.25 -14.94
N ASN A 184 -1.41 7.87 -14.62
CA ASN A 184 -2.04 8.88 -15.47
C ASN A 184 -1.87 10.32 -14.97
N LEU A 185 -1.54 10.53 -13.69
CA LEU A 185 -1.36 11.88 -13.17
C LEU A 185 -0.01 12.45 -13.63
N ILE A 186 -0.02 13.65 -14.19
CA ILE A 186 1.21 14.33 -14.62
C ILE A 186 2.16 14.64 -13.46
N PRO A 187 3.46 14.86 -13.69
CA PRO A 187 4.46 15.07 -12.62
C PRO A 187 4.08 16.20 -11.66
N GLU A 188 3.58 17.32 -12.17
CA GLU A 188 3.15 18.48 -11.38
C GLU A 188 1.94 18.13 -10.48
N GLY A 189 1.03 17.32 -11.01
CA GLY A 189 -0.10 16.78 -10.25
C GLY A 189 0.34 15.82 -9.14
N LYS A 190 1.38 15.01 -9.39
CA LYS A 190 1.97 14.11 -8.37
C LYS A 190 2.67 14.91 -7.26
N GLU A 191 3.35 16.00 -7.59
CA GLU A 191 3.91 16.89 -6.56
C GLU A 191 2.80 17.59 -5.76
N ALA A 192 1.75 18.08 -6.40
CA ALA A 192 0.60 18.64 -5.70
C ALA A 192 -0.09 17.62 -4.79
N PHE A 193 -0.16 16.35 -5.19
CA PHE A 193 -0.69 15.24 -4.39
C PHE A 193 0.22 14.92 -3.19
N LYS A 194 1.53 14.90 -3.39
CA LYS A 194 2.54 14.73 -2.35
C LYS A 194 2.49 15.84 -1.30
N GLU A 195 2.31 17.08 -1.72
CA GLU A 195 2.16 18.25 -0.86
C GLU A 195 0.77 18.35 -0.21
N SER A 196 -0.11 17.38 -0.43
CA SER A 196 -1.50 17.35 0.07
C SER A 196 -2.37 18.52 -0.45
N LYS A 197 -1.98 19.17 -1.54
CA LYS A 197 -2.80 20.16 -2.26
C LYS A 197 -3.95 19.49 -3.02
N LEU A 198 -3.72 18.27 -3.49
CA LEU A 198 -4.73 17.37 -4.03
C LEU A 198 -5.05 16.29 -2.99
N ASN A 199 -6.31 16.08 -2.64
CA ASN A 199 -6.72 14.88 -1.92
C ASN A 199 -6.85 13.69 -2.90
N LYS A 200 -6.96 12.47 -2.39
CA LYS A 200 -7.07 11.25 -3.20
C LYS A 200 -8.18 11.31 -4.24
N SER A 201 -9.37 11.80 -3.87
CA SER A 201 -10.52 11.87 -4.78
C SER A 201 -10.28 12.87 -5.90
N ALA A 202 -9.65 14.01 -5.61
CA ALA A 202 -9.27 15.01 -6.61
C ALA A 202 -8.18 14.47 -7.54
N ALA A 203 -7.14 13.82 -7.00
CA ALA A 203 -6.07 13.21 -7.78
C ALA A 203 -6.61 12.13 -8.72
N CYS A 204 -7.55 11.30 -8.27
CA CYS A 204 -8.18 10.28 -9.09
C CYS A 204 -9.05 10.90 -10.21
N ALA A 205 -9.81 11.95 -9.91
CA ALA A 205 -10.60 12.67 -10.91
C ALA A 205 -9.72 13.37 -11.94
N MET A 206 -8.61 13.97 -11.50
CA MET A 206 -7.63 14.64 -12.38
C MET A 206 -6.89 13.62 -13.27
N ALA A 207 -6.47 12.50 -12.73
CA ALA A 207 -5.82 11.42 -13.48
C ALA A 207 -6.72 10.79 -14.58
N ALA A 208 -8.01 11.04 -14.55
CA ALA A 208 -8.94 10.62 -15.61
C ALA A 208 -9.05 11.61 -16.77
N LEU A 209 -8.38 12.76 -16.70
CA LEU A 209 -8.38 13.80 -17.72
C LEU A 209 -7.15 13.69 -18.63
N PRO A 210 -7.22 14.19 -19.89
CA PRO A 210 -6.05 14.38 -20.74
C PRO A 210 -4.99 15.26 -20.06
N GLU A 211 -3.71 15.06 -20.39
CA GLU A 211 -2.57 15.79 -19.78
C GLU A 211 -2.72 17.31 -19.90
N GLU A 212 -3.11 17.81 -21.08
CA GLU A 212 -3.32 19.24 -21.33
C GLU A 212 -4.36 19.87 -20.39
N GLU A 213 -5.41 19.11 -20.07
CA GLU A 213 -6.46 19.57 -19.17
C GLU A 213 -6.03 19.51 -17.69
N GLN A 214 -5.18 18.54 -17.34
CA GLN A 214 -4.57 18.48 -16.02
C GLN A 214 -3.66 19.71 -15.77
N GLU A 215 -2.79 20.06 -16.74
CA GLU A 215 -1.92 21.23 -16.68
C GLU A 215 -2.72 22.54 -16.50
N LYS A 216 -3.80 22.68 -17.28
CA LYS A 216 -4.69 23.84 -17.21
C LYS A 216 -5.34 23.99 -15.84
N LEU A 217 -5.91 22.92 -15.31
CA LEU A 217 -6.55 22.92 -14.00
C LEU A 217 -5.58 23.23 -12.86
N LEU A 218 -4.37 22.68 -12.91
CA LEU A 218 -3.31 23.00 -11.95
C LEU A 218 -2.88 24.46 -12.03
N THR A 219 -2.73 25.01 -13.23
CA THR A 219 -2.38 26.42 -13.46
C THR A 219 -3.48 27.36 -12.97
N GLU A 220 -4.76 26.99 -13.13
CA GLU A 220 -5.91 27.73 -12.62
C GLU A 220 -6.13 27.55 -11.10
N GLY A 221 -5.32 26.69 -10.43
CA GLY A 221 -5.44 26.40 -9.01
C GLY A 221 -6.68 25.59 -8.63
N LYS A 222 -7.31 24.91 -9.59
CA LYS A 222 -8.48 24.04 -9.37
C LYS A 222 -8.02 22.65 -8.90
N THR A 223 -7.96 22.48 -7.60
CA THR A 223 -7.42 21.29 -6.96
C THR A 223 -8.45 20.49 -6.16
N THR A 224 -9.69 20.95 -6.11
CA THR A 224 -10.75 20.21 -5.40
C THR A 224 -11.49 19.24 -6.32
N HIS A 225 -11.93 18.11 -5.77
CA HIS A 225 -12.71 17.12 -6.52
C HIS A 225 -13.96 17.75 -7.19
N LYS A 226 -14.61 18.71 -6.51
CA LYS A 226 -15.82 19.38 -7.02
C LYS A 226 -15.50 20.21 -8.25
N GLU A 227 -14.46 21.04 -8.21
CA GLU A 227 -14.04 21.90 -9.34
C GLU A 227 -13.64 21.06 -10.55
N ILE A 228 -12.90 19.96 -10.32
CA ILE A 228 -12.46 19.05 -11.39
C ILE A 228 -13.67 18.37 -12.04
N LYS A 229 -14.64 17.93 -11.23
CA LYS A 229 -15.87 17.32 -11.72
C LYS A 229 -16.72 18.29 -12.53
N GLU A 230 -16.96 19.49 -12.02
CA GLU A 230 -17.69 20.56 -12.73
C GLU A 230 -17.00 20.94 -14.05
N TYR A 231 -15.68 20.99 -14.04
CA TYR A 231 -14.90 21.24 -15.24
C TYR A 231 -15.10 20.14 -16.30
N ARG A 232 -15.04 18.88 -15.87
CA ARG A 232 -15.23 17.71 -16.74
C ARG A 232 -16.64 17.70 -17.36
N GLU A 233 -17.67 17.88 -16.55
CA GLU A 233 -19.07 17.94 -16.99
C GLU A 233 -19.29 19.05 -18.02
N LYS A 234 -18.65 20.22 -17.83
CA LYS A 234 -18.82 21.37 -18.69
C LYS A 234 -18.04 21.30 -20.00
N ASN A 235 -16.83 20.71 -19.98
CA ASN A 235 -15.90 20.86 -21.11
C ASN A 235 -15.57 19.53 -21.83
N LEU A 236 -15.80 18.38 -21.19
CA LEU A 236 -15.36 17.08 -21.71
C LEU A 236 -16.47 16.05 -21.83
N GLU A 237 -17.55 16.20 -21.09
CA GLU A 237 -18.72 15.32 -21.27
C GLU A 237 -19.58 15.87 -22.40
N PRO A 238 -19.99 15.01 -23.35
CA PRO A 238 -20.89 15.44 -24.42
C PRO A 238 -22.21 15.93 -23.83
N SER A 239 -22.72 17.03 -24.39
CA SER A 239 -24.03 17.56 -24.01
C SER A 239 -25.15 16.56 -24.29
N GLU A 240 -26.29 16.71 -23.61
CA GLU A 240 -27.46 15.86 -23.90
C GLU A 240 -27.89 15.92 -25.37
N GLU A 241 -27.65 17.06 -26.03
CA GLU A 241 -27.97 17.23 -27.47
C GLU A 241 -27.00 16.40 -28.33
N GLU A 242 -25.70 16.44 -28.05
CA GLU A 242 -24.68 15.63 -28.74
C GLU A 242 -24.92 14.13 -28.54
N ILE A 243 -25.29 13.71 -27.32
CA ILE A 243 -25.65 12.31 -27.02
C ILE A 243 -26.87 11.90 -27.81
N ARG A 244 -27.91 12.74 -27.88
CA ARG A 244 -29.12 12.46 -28.69
C ARG A 244 -28.81 12.40 -30.18
N GLU A 245 -27.98 13.29 -30.68
CA GLU A 245 -27.55 13.29 -32.07
C GLU A 245 -26.77 12.04 -32.41
N PHE A 246 -25.80 11.67 -31.57
CA PHE A 246 -25.01 10.44 -31.71
C PHE A 246 -25.92 9.19 -31.69
N TYR A 247 -26.88 9.15 -30.77
CA TYR A 247 -27.86 8.05 -30.70
C TYR A 247 -28.70 7.98 -31.94
N ASN A 248 -29.22 9.10 -32.45
CA ASN A 248 -30.00 9.18 -33.66
C ASN A 248 -29.19 8.72 -34.88
N ILE A 249 -27.92 9.11 -34.99
CA ILE A 249 -27.02 8.65 -36.05
C ILE A 249 -26.77 7.15 -35.94
N ALA A 250 -26.54 6.62 -34.75
CA ALA A 250 -26.34 5.18 -34.53
C ALA A 250 -27.57 4.36 -34.89
N VAL A 251 -28.74 4.83 -34.46
CA VAL A 251 -30.03 4.19 -34.80
C VAL A 251 -30.29 4.25 -36.29
N SER A 252 -30.09 5.42 -36.93
CA SER A 252 -30.33 5.55 -38.39
C SER A 252 -29.34 4.70 -39.21
N ARG A 253 -28.08 4.52 -38.74
CA ARG A 253 -27.13 3.59 -39.37
C ARG A 253 -27.57 2.15 -39.25
N ARG A 254 -28.06 1.73 -38.06
CA ARG A 254 -28.51 0.36 -37.77
C ARG A 254 -29.72 -0.03 -38.60
N PHE A 255 -30.61 0.90 -38.90
CA PHE A 255 -31.84 0.69 -39.64
C PHE A 255 -31.78 1.10 -41.10
N ARG A 256 -30.65 1.63 -41.60
CA ARG A 256 -30.48 2.18 -42.94
C ARG A 256 -30.81 1.15 -44.05
N ASP A 257 -30.50 -0.13 -43.79
CA ASP A 257 -30.61 -1.21 -44.76
C ASP A 257 -31.90 -2.03 -44.62
N LEU A 258 -32.77 -1.63 -43.70
CA LEU A 258 -34.04 -2.33 -43.48
C LEU A 258 -35.15 -1.78 -44.39
N SER A 259 -35.92 -2.68 -45.02
CA SER A 259 -37.12 -2.30 -45.74
C SER A 259 -38.20 -1.75 -44.79
N GLY A 260 -39.14 -0.96 -45.29
CA GLY A 260 -40.20 -0.36 -44.48
C GLY A 260 -41.03 -1.37 -43.69
N GLN A 261 -41.10 -2.62 -44.11
CA GLN A 261 -41.77 -3.71 -43.40
C GLN A 261 -40.94 -4.26 -42.24
N GLN A 262 -39.64 -4.39 -42.43
CA GLN A 262 -38.67 -4.79 -41.40
C GLN A 262 -38.48 -3.73 -40.30
N LEU A 263 -38.61 -2.43 -40.66
CA LEU A 263 -38.63 -1.33 -39.71
C LEU A 263 -39.83 -1.35 -38.76
N LYS A 264 -41.00 -1.78 -39.27
CA LYS A 264 -42.22 -1.93 -38.45
C LYS A 264 -42.17 -3.12 -37.49
N GLU A 265 -41.41 -4.16 -37.82
CA GLU A 265 -41.23 -5.34 -36.96
C GLU A 265 -40.12 -5.16 -35.92
N ALA A 266 -39.22 -4.16 -36.09
CA ALA A 266 -38.08 -3.86 -35.18
C ALA A 266 -38.42 -2.76 -34.15
N LEU A 267 -39.52 -2.03 -34.34
CA LEU A 267 -40.08 -1.06 -33.39
C LEU A 267 -41.15 -1.69 -32.51
#